data_4fa1ccda525be98c5be8a9c4b9aaf40b
#
_entry.id   4fa1ccda525be98c5be8a9c4b9aaf40b
#
_cell.length_a   1.000
_cell.length_b   1.000
_cell.length_c   1.000
_cell.angle_alpha   90.00
_cell.angle_beta   90.00
_cell.angle_gamma   90.00
#
_symmetry.space_group_name_H-M   'P 1'
#
loop_
_entity.id
_entity.type
_entity.pdbx_description
1 polymer ?
#
loop_
_entity_poly.entity_id
_entity_poly.type
_entity_poly.pdbx_seq_one_letter_code
_entity_poly.pdbx_strand_id
1 'polypeptide(L)'
;MLGIAFIVMGAFNGVTTWVEEIIRPRGFSSTEAGVMGALMLLAGIIGALVLSALSDRRRRRIPFIVFALVATVPGMLGVTFATSTGMLFASALIFGFFIVPVLPLGMQYAAEISHPTPEGTSSGLIQLCGQGSVVFVYVMAALRTANGSYTVSLLLSAALLIAGGAVVSRLKDTGPAAAEAAAAPPPAAEQQPAG
;
A
#
# COMPACT_ATOMS: atom_id res chain seq x y z
N MET A 1 1.85 -10.96 5.69
CA MET A 1 1.83 -10.06 4.51
C MET A 1 0.46 -9.96 3.83
N LEU A 2 -0.28 -11.04 3.65
CA LEU A 2 -1.60 -11.02 2.99
C LEU A 2 -2.59 -10.01 3.61
N GLY A 3 -2.72 -9.98 4.94
CA GLY A 3 -3.60 -9.04 5.63
C GLY A 3 -3.19 -7.57 5.43
N ILE A 4 -1.89 -7.30 5.27
CA ILE A 4 -1.38 -5.96 5.01
C ILE A 4 -1.70 -5.53 3.58
N ALA A 5 -1.52 -6.42 2.60
CA ALA A 5 -1.93 -6.16 1.23
C ALA A 5 -3.43 -5.84 1.16
N PHE A 6 -4.27 -6.58 1.88
CA PHE A 6 -5.71 -6.32 1.98
C PHE A 6 -6.00 -4.93 2.56
N ILE A 7 -5.37 -4.54 3.68
CA ILE A 7 -5.58 -3.24 4.32
C ILE A 7 -5.10 -2.10 3.41
N VAL A 8 -3.91 -2.22 2.85
CA VAL A 8 -3.28 -1.18 2.01
C VAL A 8 -4.07 -0.96 0.72
N MET A 9 -4.39 -2.06 0.00
CA MET A 9 -5.21 -1.98 -1.20
C MET A 9 -6.63 -1.51 -0.90
N GLY A 10 -7.21 -1.95 0.23
CA GLY A 10 -8.53 -1.49 0.67
C GLY A 10 -8.56 0.00 0.98
N ALA A 11 -7.57 0.51 1.71
CA ALA A 11 -7.47 1.93 2.00
C ALA A 11 -7.25 2.77 0.72
N PHE A 12 -6.35 2.33 -0.17
CA PHE A 12 -6.10 3.01 -1.43
C PHE A 12 -7.34 3.01 -2.35
N ASN A 13 -7.93 1.83 -2.60
CA ASN A 13 -9.14 1.69 -3.43
C ASN A 13 -10.33 2.44 -2.82
N GLY A 14 -10.48 2.38 -1.49
CA GLY A 14 -11.55 3.10 -0.80
C GLY A 14 -11.45 4.61 -0.96
N VAL A 15 -10.25 5.18 -0.76
CA VAL A 15 -10.02 6.62 -0.94
C VAL A 15 -10.21 7.02 -2.39
N THR A 16 -9.64 6.28 -3.36
CA THR A 16 -9.74 6.61 -4.79
C THR A 16 -11.17 6.47 -5.33
N THR A 17 -11.91 5.46 -4.88
CA THR A 17 -13.31 5.25 -5.32
C THR A 17 -14.24 6.35 -4.79
N TRP A 18 -14.10 6.72 -3.52
CA TRP A 18 -14.99 7.67 -2.86
C TRP A 18 -14.40 9.08 -2.77
N VAL A 19 -13.31 9.38 -3.50
CA VAL A 19 -12.59 10.65 -3.42
C VAL A 19 -13.51 11.87 -3.55
N GLU A 20 -14.39 11.87 -4.56
CA GLU A 20 -15.33 12.98 -4.80
C GLU A 20 -16.33 13.12 -3.64
N GLU A 21 -16.90 12.01 -3.18
CA GLU A 21 -17.86 12.04 -2.08
C GLU A 21 -17.21 12.38 -0.72
N ILE A 22 -15.94 12.04 -0.54
CA ILE A 22 -15.18 12.40 0.66
C ILE A 22 -14.97 13.90 0.75
N ILE A 23 -14.70 14.58 -0.38
CA ILE A 23 -14.33 16.01 -0.37
C ILE A 23 -15.52 16.94 -0.66
N ARG A 24 -16.56 16.46 -1.35
CA ARG A 24 -17.76 17.24 -1.71
C ARG A 24 -18.43 17.94 -0.52
N PRO A 25 -18.64 17.32 0.66
CA PRO A 25 -19.27 17.98 1.81
C PRO A 25 -18.49 19.18 2.35
N ARG A 26 -17.22 19.31 1.96
CA ARG A 26 -16.33 20.43 2.36
C ARG A 26 -16.24 21.52 1.29
N GLY A 27 -17.05 21.44 0.24
CA GLY A 27 -17.13 22.45 -0.81
C GLY A 27 -16.12 22.31 -1.95
N PHE A 28 -15.38 21.20 -2.02
CA PHE A 28 -14.48 20.93 -3.13
C PHE A 28 -15.22 20.41 -4.37
N SER A 29 -14.70 20.78 -5.54
CA SER A 29 -15.28 20.42 -6.83
C SER A 29 -14.84 19.03 -7.31
N SER A 30 -15.61 18.45 -8.27
CA SER A 30 -15.23 17.19 -8.94
C SER A 30 -13.88 17.32 -9.71
N THR A 31 -13.57 18.51 -10.19
CA THR A 31 -12.25 18.77 -10.82
C THR A 31 -11.11 18.62 -9.82
N GLU A 32 -11.27 19.14 -8.60
CA GLU A 32 -10.28 18.98 -7.53
C GLU A 32 -10.14 17.52 -7.11
N ALA A 33 -11.24 16.73 -7.12
CA ALA A 33 -11.20 15.29 -6.90
C ALA A 33 -10.35 14.58 -7.97
N GLY A 34 -10.54 14.91 -9.23
CA GLY A 34 -9.74 14.36 -10.34
C GLY A 34 -8.26 14.71 -10.22
N VAL A 35 -7.93 15.96 -9.92
CA VAL A 35 -6.55 16.41 -9.70
C VAL A 35 -5.94 15.71 -8.49
N MET A 36 -6.68 15.56 -7.39
CA MET A 36 -6.24 14.82 -6.22
C MET A 36 -5.87 13.37 -6.58
N GLY A 37 -6.74 12.66 -7.32
CA GLY A 37 -6.48 11.30 -7.77
C GLY A 37 -5.22 11.19 -8.66
N ALA A 38 -5.04 12.13 -9.59
CA ALA A 38 -3.86 12.19 -10.44
C ALA A 38 -2.56 12.43 -9.62
N LEU A 39 -2.60 13.36 -8.66
CA LEU A 39 -1.48 13.63 -7.76
C LEU A 39 -1.12 12.42 -6.90
N MET A 40 -2.12 11.70 -6.38
CA MET A 40 -1.91 10.46 -5.62
C MET A 40 -1.18 9.40 -6.45
N LEU A 41 -1.60 9.20 -7.70
CA LEU A 41 -0.98 8.22 -8.61
C LEU A 41 0.45 8.61 -8.98
N LEU A 42 0.68 9.87 -9.39
CA LEU A 42 2.01 10.37 -9.75
C LEU A 42 2.97 10.28 -8.58
N ALA A 43 2.56 10.76 -7.39
CA ALA A 43 3.36 10.66 -6.19
C ALA A 43 3.63 9.20 -5.80
N GLY A 44 2.63 8.32 -5.98
CA GLY A 44 2.75 6.89 -5.73
C GLY A 44 3.78 6.20 -6.61
N ILE A 45 3.83 6.52 -7.90
CA ILE A 45 4.85 6.00 -8.83
C ILE A 45 6.25 6.45 -8.38
N ILE A 46 6.42 7.73 -8.07
CA ILE A 46 7.69 8.26 -7.57
C ILE A 46 8.07 7.60 -6.25
N GLY A 47 7.13 7.47 -5.32
CA GLY A 47 7.32 6.79 -4.04
C GLY A 47 7.74 5.34 -4.20
N ALA A 48 7.10 4.60 -5.11
CA ALA A 48 7.44 3.20 -5.40
C ALA A 48 8.87 3.07 -5.92
N LEU A 49 9.29 3.94 -6.83
CA LEU A 49 10.67 3.94 -7.34
C LEU A 49 11.69 4.29 -6.25
N VAL A 50 11.44 5.35 -5.48
CA VAL A 50 12.36 5.85 -4.46
C VAL A 50 12.48 4.88 -3.28
N LEU A 51 11.36 4.45 -2.70
CA LEU A 51 11.39 3.59 -1.52
C LEU A 51 11.87 2.17 -1.85
N SER A 52 11.51 1.63 -3.02
CA SER A 52 12.02 0.33 -3.45
C SER A 52 13.54 0.39 -3.67
N ALA A 53 14.04 1.38 -4.43
CA ALA A 53 15.47 1.55 -4.64
C ALA A 53 16.25 1.75 -3.33
N LEU A 54 15.68 2.48 -2.37
CA LEU A 54 16.32 2.73 -1.08
C LEU A 54 16.31 1.48 -0.20
N SER A 55 15.22 0.70 -0.22
CA SER A 55 15.10 -0.59 0.44
C SER A 55 16.10 -1.61 -0.11
N ASP A 56 16.25 -1.66 -1.45
CA ASP A 56 17.22 -2.53 -2.13
C ASP A 56 18.66 -2.19 -1.75
N ARG A 57 19.00 -0.91 -1.73
CA ARG A 57 20.36 -0.45 -1.31
C ARG A 57 20.67 -0.83 0.12
N ARG A 58 19.70 -0.79 1.02
CA ARG A 58 19.88 -1.13 2.44
C ARG A 58 19.67 -2.60 2.75
N ARG A 59 19.23 -3.40 1.78
CA ARG A 59 18.88 -4.82 1.93
C ARG A 59 17.98 -5.10 3.14
N ARG A 60 17.02 -4.20 3.39
CA ARG A 60 16.06 -4.29 4.50
C ARG A 60 14.68 -3.91 3.99
N ARG A 61 13.70 -4.80 4.11
CA ARG A 61 12.34 -4.57 3.62
C ARG A 61 11.41 -4.04 4.72
N ILE A 62 11.46 -4.68 5.89
CA ILE A 62 10.53 -4.41 6.99
C ILE A 62 10.55 -2.94 7.44
N PRO A 63 11.72 -2.29 7.72
CA PRO A 63 11.73 -0.90 8.17
C PRO A 63 11.08 0.06 7.16
N PHE A 64 11.26 -0.21 5.85
CA PHE A 64 10.68 0.64 4.79
C PHE A 64 9.17 0.46 4.67
N ILE A 65 8.67 -0.78 4.82
CA ILE A 65 7.23 -1.06 4.84
C ILE A 65 6.59 -0.39 6.05
N VAL A 66 7.17 -0.53 7.25
CA VAL A 66 6.67 0.11 8.48
C VAL A 66 6.68 1.63 8.33
N PHE A 67 7.80 2.20 7.86
CA PHE A 67 7.92 3.62 7.63
C PHE A 67 6.85 4.13 6.65
N ALA A 68 6.65 3.44 5.52
CA ALA A 68 5.66 3.81 4.52
C ALA A 68 4.22 3.75 5.09
N LEU A 69 3.88 2.70 5.85
CA LEU A 69 2.57 2.57 6.49
C LEU A 69 2.30 3.71 7.47
N VAL A 70 3.26 4.03 8.33
CA VAL A 70 3.13 5.11 9.33
C VAL A 70 3.09 6.47 8.66
N ALA A 71 3.96 6.71 7.66
CA ALA A 71 4.02 7.97 6.92
C ALA A 71 2.80 8.22 6.01
N THR A 72 2.02 7.18 5.69
CA THR A 72 0.74 7.31 4.98
C THR A 72 -0.33 7.97 5.87
N VAL A 73 -0.26 7.78 7.20
CA VAL A 73 -1.30 8.25 8.13
C VAL A 73 -1.50 9.76 8.11
N PRO A 74 -0.45 10.61 8.16
CA PRO A 74 -0.61 12.06 8.02
C PRO A 74 -1.30 12.47 6.72
N GLY A 75 -0.99 11.80 5.61
CA GLY A 75 -1.67 12.01 4.32
C GLY A 75 -3.15 11.69 4.40
N MET A 76 -3.51 10.53 4.99
CA MET A 76 -4.89 10.12 5.21
C MET A 76 -5.65 11.11 6.11
N LEU A 77 -5.06 11.53 7.23
CA LEU A 77 -5.65 12.52 8.13
C LEU A 77 -5.80 13.88 7.44
N GLY A 78 -4.82 14.28 6.64
CA GLY A 78 -4.90 15.51 5.87
C GLY A 78 -6.04 15.47 4.85
N VAL A 79 -6.22 14.35 4.11
CA VAL A 79 -7.37 14.16 3.24
C VAL A 79 -8.69 14.20 4.03
N THR A 80 -8.70 13.67 5.24
CA THR A 80 -9.91 13.65 6.11
C THR A 80 -10.30 15.05 6.59
N PHE A 81 -9.34 15.91 6.90
CA PHE A 81 -9.57 17.21 7.56
C PHE A 81 -9.14 18.41 6.70
N ALA A 82 -8.88 18.24 5.39
CA ALA A 82 -8.50 19.33 4.51
C ALA A 82 -9.55 20.45 4.52
N THR A 83 -9.09 21.68 4.75
CA THR A 83 -9.91 22.90 4.74
C THR A 83 -9.57 23.81 3.56
N SER A 84 -8.47 23.54 2.85
CA SER A 84 -8.03 24.28 1.68
C SER A 84 -7.55 23.34 0.58
N THR A 85 -7.65 23.77 -0.68
CA THR A 85 -7.18 23.00 -1.85
C THR A 85 -5.69 22.68 -1.75
N GLY A 86 -4.87 23.59 -1.23
CA GLY A 86 -3.44 23.34 -1.02
C GLY A 86 -3.18 22.21 -0.01
N MET A 87 -3.91 22.20 1.11
CA MET A 87 -3.82 21.12 2.10
C MET A 87 -4.31 19.79 1.52
N LEU A 88 -5.38 19.81 0.74
CA LEU A 88 -5.93 18.62 0.09
C LEU A 88 -4.88 18.00 -0.85
N PHE A 89 -4.27 18.81 -1.72
CA PHE A 89 -3.28 18.33 -2.68
C PHE A 89 -1.98 17.86 -2.02
N ALA A 90 -1.49 18.60 -1.01
CA ALA A 90 -0.33 18.16 -0.23
C ALA A 90 -0.58 16.83 0.47
N SER A 91 -1.77 16.64 1.03
CA SER A 91 -2.18 15.38 1.68
C SER A 91 -2.29 14.24 0.69
N ALA A 92 -2.80 14.50 -0.51
CA ALA A 92 -2.89 13.52 -1.59
C ALA A 92 -1.50 13.04 -2.05
N LEU A 93 -0.55 13.98 -2.19
CA LEU A 93 0.85 13.66 -2.52
C LEU A 93 1.49 12.77 -1.45
N ILE A 94 1.34 13.13 -0.17
CA ILE A 94 1.88 12.36 0.95
C ILE A 94 1.23 10.97 0.99
N PHE A 95 -0.09 10.90 0.91
CA PHE A 95 -0.82 9.64 0.93
C PHE A 95 -0.38 8.71 -0.21
N GLY A 96 -0.38 9.19 -1.46
CA GLY A 96 0.02 8.41 -2.63
C GLY A 96 1.48 7.97 -2.55
N PHE A 97 2.40 8.88 -2.21
CA PHE A 97 3.83 8.63 -2.15
C PHE A 97 4.19 7.48 -1.20
N PHE A 98 3.50 7.36 -0.07
CA PHE A 98 3.83 6.36 0.94
C PHE A 98 2.97 5.09 0.85
N ILE A 99 1.72 5.15 0.41
CA ILE A 99 0.86 3.95 0.37
C ILE A 99 1.21 3.01 -0.79
N VAL A 100 1.48 3.55 -1.98
CA VAL A 100 1.70 2.75 -3.19
C VAL A 100 2.93 1.84 -3.09
N PRO A 101 4.09 2.28 -2.57
CA PRO A 101 5.28 1.41 -2.48
C PRO A 101 5.15 0.24 -1.50
N VAL A 102 4.17 0.26 -0.59
CA VAL A 102 3.99 -0.84 0.38
C VAL A 102 3.71 -2.16 -0.31
N LEU A 103 2.96 -2.14 -1.42
CA LEU A 103 2.61 -3.36 -2.16
C LEU A 103 3.83 -4.01 -2.83
N PRO A 104 4.62 -3.32 -3.70
CA PRO A 104 5.80 -3.91 -4.30
C PRO A 104 6.86 -4.32 -3.26
N LEU A 105 7.07 -3.55 -2.20
CA LEU A 105 7.95 -3.93 -1.10
C LEU A 105 7.47 -5.19 -0.39
N GLY A 106 6.16 -5.32 -0.18
CA GLY A 106 5.53 -6.49 0.41
C GLY A 106 5.65 -7.74 -0.48
N MET A 107 5.52 -7.58 -1.79
CA MET A 107 5.70 -8.67 -2.76
C MET A 107 7.15 -9.16 -2.79
N GLN A 108 8.12 -8.25 -2.81
CA GLN A 108 9.54 -8.59 -2.75
C GLN A 108 9.89 -9.32 -1.44
N TYR A 109 9.41 -8.81 -0.31
CA TYR A 109 9.60 -9.49 0.98
C TYR A 109 8.98 -10.88 1.00
N ALA A 110 7.78 -11.04 0.43
CA ALA A 110 7.12 -12.34 0.38
C ALA A 110 7.89 -13.33 -0.51
N ALA A 111 8.42 -12.90 -1.65
CA ALA A 111 9.26 -13.73 -2.50
C ALA A 111 10.52 -14.21 -1.75
N GLU A 112 11.18 -13.28 -1.03
CA GLU A 112 12.39 -13.59 -0.24
C GLU A 112 12.14 -14.64 0.85
N ILE A 113 10.99 -14.61 1.55
CA ILE A 113 10.68 -15.56 2.63
C ILE A 113 10.04 -16.87 2.17
N SER A 114 9.51 -16.89 0.94
CA SER A 114 8.79 -18.05 0.40
C SER A 114 9.70 -19.00 -0.39
N HIS A 115 10.98 -18.67 -0.55
CA HIS A 115 11.91 -19.54 -1.26
C HIS A 115 11.94 -20.95 -0.60
N PRO A 116 11.84 -22.07 -1.39
CA PRO A 116 11.96 -22.21 -2.85
C PRO A 116 10.64 -22.12 -3.64
N THR A 117 9.55 -21.62 -3.06
CA THR A 117 8.28 -21.45 -3.79
C THR A 117 8.44 -20.47 -4.95
N PRO A 118 7.86 -20.73 -6.14
CA PRO A 118 7.91 -19.80 -7.27
C PRO A 118 7.37 -18.41 -6.88
N GLU A 119 8.10 -17.35 -7.24
CA GLU A 119 7.73 -15.96 -6.94
C GLU A 119 6.33 -15.58 -7.44
N GLY A 120 5.94 -16.13 -8.61
CA GLY A 120 4.62 -15.93 -9.20
C GLY A 120 3.48 -16.41 -8.28
N THR A 121 3.68 -17.50 -7.53
CA THR A 121 2.67 -18.01 -6.59
C THR A 121 2.51 -17.08 -5.39
N SER A 122 3.62 -16.64 -4.78
CA SER A 122 3.60 -15.75 -3.63
C SER A 122 3.03 -14.38 -3.98
N SER A 123 3.46 -13.81 -5.10
CA SER A 123 2.97 -12.52 -5.60
C SER A 123 1.51 -12.60 -6.04
N GLY A 124 1.11 -13.69 -6.70
CA GLY A 124 -0.27 -13.94 -7.10
C GLY A 124 -1.22 -14.01 -5.91
N LEU A 125 -0.82 -14.67 -4.81
CA LEU A 125 -1.62 -14.73 -3.59
C LEU A 125 -1.80 -13.36 -2.94
N ILE A 126 -0.73 -12.56 -2.88
CA ILE A 126 -0.79 -11.18 -2.36
C ILE A 126 -1.73 -10.34 -3.21
N GLN A 127 -1.61 -10.42 -4.54
CA GLN A 127 -2.46 -9.69 -5.46
C GLN A 127 -3.93 -10.12 -5.34
N LEU A 128 -4.21 -11.42 -5.22
CA LEU A 128 -5.55 -11.94 -5.02
C LEU A 128 -6.19 -11.43 -3.71
N CYS A 129 -5.44 -11.46 -2.60
CA CYS A 129 -5.87 -10.88 -1.34
C CYS A 129 -6.10 -9.37 -1.45
N GLY A 130 -5.21 -8.67 -2.17
CA GLY A 130 -5.37 -7.25 -2.46
C GLY A 130 -6.66 -6.95 -3.23
N GLN A 131 -6.98 -7.73 -4.25
CA GLN A 131 -8.23 -7.57 -5.01
C GLN A 131 -9.48 -7.88 -4.16
N GLY A 132 -9.39 -8.84 -3.24
CA GLY A 132 -10.46 -9.11 -2.26
C GLY A 132 -10.77 -7.90 -1.38
N SER A 133 -9.87 -6.92 -1.30
CA SER A 133 -10.07 -5.68 -0.55
C SER A 133 -11.18 -4.78 -1.09
N VAL A 134 -11.79 -5.09 -2.23
CA VAL A 134 -13.00 -4.41 -2.73
C VAL A 134 -14.12 -4.42 -1.68
N VAL A 135 -14.18 -5.44 -0.83
CA VAL A 135 -15.08 -5.48 0.33
C VAL A 135 -14.90 -4.26 1.23
N PHE A 136 -13.67 -3.76 1.36
CA PHE A 136 -13.37 -2.57 2.15
C PHE A 136 -14.04 -1.31 1.60
N VAL A 137 -14.16 -1.19 0.29
CA VAL A 137 -14.87 -0.09 -0.39
C VAL A 137 -16.36 -0.07 0.01
N TYR A 138 -16.98 -1.26 0.07
CA TYR A 138 -18.38 -1.39 0.51
C TYR A 138 -18.53 -1.12 2.02
N VAL A 139 -17.58 -1.60 2.84
CA VAL A 139 -17.58 -1.30 4.29
C VAL A 139 -17.44 0.19 4.52
N MET A 140 -16.60 0.90 3.77
CA MET A 140 -16.50 2.36 3.85
C MET A 140 -17.83 3.05 3.52
N ALA A 141 -18.54 2.57 2.50
CA ALA A 141 -19.87 3.09 2.15
C ALA A 141 -20.91 2.81 3.24
N ALA A 142 -20.90 1.62 3.83
CA ALA A 142 -21.79 1.22 4.92
C ALA A 142 -21.56 2.03 6.22
N LEU A 143 -20.32 2.45 6.47
CA LEU A 143 -19.95 3.30 7.60
C LEU A 143 -20.18 4.80 7.35
N ARG A 144 -20.70 5.16 6.18
CA ARG A 144 -21.07 6.53 5.86
C ARG A 144 -22.11 7.03 6.86
N THR A 145 -21.84 8.17 7.48
CA THR A 145 -22.79 8.77 8.44
C THR A 145 -24.01 9.33 7.74
N ALA A 146 -25.09 9.57 8.49
CA ALA A 146 -26.32 10.18 7.98
C ALA A 146 -26.06 11.55 7.30
N ASN A 147 -25.03 12.26 7.70
CA ASN A 147 -24.60 13.53 7.10
C ASN A 147 -23.72 13.35 5.85
N GLY A 148 -23.55 12.15 5.33
CA GLY A 148 -22.76 11.86 4.14
C GLY A 148 -21.25 11.84 4.36
N SER A 149 -20.75 11.92 5.61
CA SER A 149 -19.32 11.99 5.91
C SER A 149 -18.68 10.60 5.95
N TYR A 150 -17.50 10.48 5.37
CA TYR A 150 -16.63 9.29 5.41
C TYR A 150 -15.55 9.37 6.51
N THR A 151 -15.63 10.35 7.41
CA THR A 151 -14.60 10.59 8.46
C THR A 151 -14.35 9.34 9.29
N VAL A 152 -15.40 8.62 9.72
CA VAL A 152 -15.27 7.39 10.51
C VAL A 152 -14.51 6.31 9.74
N SER A 153 -14.85 6.12 8.46
CA SER A 153 -14.19 5.12 7.60
C SER A 153 -12.72 5.44 7.37
N LEU A 154 -12.39 6.72 7.18
CA LEU A 154 -11.01 7.17 6.98
C LEU A 154 -10.18 7.04 8.27
N LEU A 155 -10.74 7.38 9.42
CA LEU A 155 -10.07 7.20 10.72
C LEU A 155 -9.87 5.72 11.05
N LEU A 156 -10.86 4.86 10.74
CA LEU A 156 -10.70 3.41 10.88
C LEU A 156 -9.58 2.89 9.97
N SER A 157 -9.52 3.36 8.72
CA SER A 157 -8.46 3.01 7.77
C SER A 157 -7.09 3.44 8.29
N ALA A 158 -6.97 4.65 8.84
CA ALA A 158 -5.74 5.14 9.45
C ALA A 158 -5.32 4.27 10.65
N ALA A 159 -6.26 3.90 11.51
CA ALA A 159 -6.00 2.99 12.63
C ALA A 159 -5.54 1.60 12.16
N LEU A 160 -6.16 1.05 11.11
CA LEU A 160 -5.76 -0.22 10.51
C LEU A 160 -4.36 -0.15 9.88
N LEU A 161 -3.97 0.98 9.26
CA LEU A 161 -2.62 1.17 8.73
C LEU A 161 -1.59 1.21 9.87
N ILE A 162 -1.87 1.87 10.98
CA ILE A 162 -1.00 1.88 12.17
C ILE A 162 -0.89 0.48 12.76
N ALA A 163 -2.01 -0.22 12.95
CA ALA A 163 -2.02 -1.59 13.44
C ALA A 163 -1.24 -2.53 12.51
N GLY A 164 -1.42 -2.39 11.19
CA GLY A 164 -0.65 -3.11 10.18
C GLY A 164 0.84 -2.83 10.32
N GLY A 165 1.25 -1.57 10.49
CA GLY A 165 2.64 -1.19 10.75
C GLY A 165 3.20 -1.84 12.02
N ALA A 166 2.42 -1.87 13.10
CA ALA A 166 2.81 -2.52 14.36
C ALA A 166 2.96 -4.05 14.20
N VAL A 167 2.10 -4.69 13.41
CA VAL A 167 2.22 -6.13 13.11
C VAL A 167 3.46 -6.39 12.25
N VAL A 168 3.70 -5.58 11.20
CA VAL A 168 4.89 -5.72 10.34
C VAL A 168 6.17 -5.51 11.12
N SER A 169 6.21 -4.57 12.05
CA SER A 169 7.40 -4.29 12.87
C SER A 169 7.85 -5.49 13.71
N ARG A 170 6.96 -6.46 13.94
CA ARG A 170 7.27 -7.71 14.66
C ARG A 170 7.81 -8.82 13.75
N LEU A 171 7.75 -8.64 12.44
CA LEU A 171 8.32 -9.58 11.49
C LEU A 171 9.85 -9.41 11.47
N LYS A 172 10.55 -10.52 11.28
CA LYS A 172 12.01 -10.49 11.13
C LYS A 172 12.37 -10.09 9.71
N ASP A 173 13.33 -9.17 9.57
CA ASP A 173 13.93 -8.87 8.28
C ASP A 173 14.61 -10.13 7.73
N THR A 174 14.42 -10.36 6.44
CA THR A 174 15.21 -11.37 5.71
C THR A 174 16.65 -10.88 5.64
N GLY A 175 17.57 -11.66 6.22
CA GLY A 175 19.00 -11.31 6.17
C GLY A 175 19.53 -11.32 4.73
N PRO A 176 20.72 -10.72 4.50
CA PRO A 176 21.33 -10.65 3.16
C PRO A 176 21.44 -12.00 2.44
N ALA A 177 21.63 -13.09 3.19
CA ALA A 177 21.74 -14.45 2.63
C ALA A 177 20.42 -14.96 2.00
N ALA A 178 19.26 -14.60 2.55
CA ALA A 178 17.97 -15.01 1.99
C ALA A 178 17.63 -14.20 0.73
N ALA A 179 17.98 -12.91 0.71
CA ALA A 179 17.83 -12.07 -0.47
C ALA A 179 18.73 -12.53 -1.63
N GLU A 180 19.94 -13.00 -1.31
CA GLU A 180 20.91 -13.53 -2.29
C GLU A 180 20.45 -14.90 -2.82
N ALA A 181 19.91 -15.76 -1.97
CA ALA A 181 19.33 -17.05 -2.37
C ALA A 181 18.10 -16.87 -3.29
N ALA A 182 17.27 -15.85 -3.04
CA ALA A 182 16.10 -15.55 -3.87
C ALA A 182 16.51 -14.92 -5.23
N ALA A 183 17.65 -14.25 -5.30
CA ALA A 183 18.18 -13.66 -6.52
C ALA A 183 19.03 -14.63 -7.36
N ALA A 184 19.40 -15.79 -6.80
CA ALA A 184 20.17 -16.80 -7.50
C ALA A 184 19.32 -17.45 -8.61
N PRO A 185 19.86 -17.65 -9.82
CA PRO A 185 19.14 -18.39 -10.85
C PRO A 185 18.81 -19.80 -10.35
N PRO A 186 17.66 -20.37 -10.74
CA PRO A 186 17.31 -21.74 -10.34
C PRO A 186 18.44 -22.68 -10.74
N PRO A 187 18.78 -23.69 -9.89
CA PRO A 187 19.81 -24.66 -10.22
C PRO A 187 19.46 -25.26 -11.58
N ALA A 188 20.44 -25.26 -12.47
CA ALA A 188 20.28 -25.81 -13.81
C ALA A 188 19.65 -27.21 -13.63
N ALA A 189 18.46 -27.37 -14.18
CA ALA A 189 17.80 -28.67 -14.18
C ALA A 189 18.83 -29.66 -14.68
N GLU A 190 19.17 -30.63 -13.85
CA GLU A 190 20.05 -31.75 -14.22
C GLU A 190 19.53 -32.26 -15.55
N GLN A 191 20.29 -32.02 -16.62
CA GLN A 191 20.00 -32.57 -17.94
C GLN A 191 20.05 -34.07 -17.76
N GLN A 192 18.90 -34.70 -17.59
CA GLN A 192 18.79 -36.14 -17.71
C GLN A 192 19.38 -36.50 -19.06
N PRO A 193 20.43 -37.31 -19.12
CA PRO A 193 20.91 -37.81 -20.40
C PRO A 193 19.79 -38.59 -21.02
N ALA A 194 19.37 -38.19 -22.22
CA ALA A 194 18.46 -38.93 -23.06
C ALA A 194 19.11 -40.29 -23.33
N GLY A 195 18.57 -41.32 -22.70
CA GLY A 195 18.83 -42.74 -23.01
C GLY A 195 17.83 -43.26 -24.03
#